data_665ba2fc1793ff851d70ea008144a7ed
#
_entry.id   665ba2fc1793ff851d70ea008144a7ed
#
_cell.length_a   1.000
_cell.length_b   1.000
_cell.length_c   1.000
_cell.angle_alpha   90.00
_cell.angle_beta   90.00
_cell.angle_gamma   90.00
#
_symmetry.space_group_name_H-M   'P 1'
#
loop_
_entity.id
_entity.type
_entity.pdbx_description
1 polymer ?
#
loop_
_entity_poly.entity_id
_entity_poly.type
_entity_poly.pdbx_seq_one_letter_code
_entity_poly.pdbx_strand_id
1 'polypeptide(L)'
;MAEPKRAIEAVIAHRLRREQKVVDALAELGPSPIERLLARVYADVPERMHPVAKRSLTAHLLKLRDEGRANESATGWALAR
;
A
#
# COMPACT_ATOMS: atom_id res chain seq x y z
N MET A 1 -8.59 -13.58 27.88
CA MET A 1 -8.84 -12.19 27.47
C MET A 1 -7.71 -11.69 26.59
N ALA A 2 -8.05 -11.14 25.43
CA ALA A 2 -7.04 -10.54 24.57
C ALA A 2 -6.57 -9.23 25.22
N GLU A 3 -5.26 -9.08 25.38
CA GLU A 3 -4.70 -7.82 25.87
C GLU A 3 -4.85 -6.76 24.79
N PRO A 4 -5.40 -5.56 25.12
CA PRO A 4 -5.57 -4.49 24.13
C PRO A 4 -4.26 -4.12 23.43
N LYS A 5 -3.16 -4.18 24.15
CA LYS A 5 -1.83 -3.88 23.61
C LYS A 5 -1.44 -4.85 22.48
N ARG A 6 -1.71 -6.14 22.62
CA ARG A 6 -1.43 -7.13 21.59
C ARG A 6 -2.28 -6.91 20.34
N ALA A 7 -3.56 -6.56 20.52
CA ALA A 7 -4.45 -6.27 19.40
C ALA A 7 -3.95 -5.06 18.60
N ILE A 8 -3.51 -4.01 19.29
CA ILE A 8 -2.96 -2.81 18.64
C ILE A 8 -1.67 -3.14 17.89
N GLU A 9 -0.77 -3.90 18.52
CA GLU A 9 0.48 -4.31 17.89
C GLU A 9 0.24 -5.15 16.64
N ALA A 10 -0.75 -6.05 16.67
CA ALA A 10 -1.10 -6.88 15.51
C ALA A 10 -1.63 -6.01 14.35
N VAL A 11 -2.45 -5.00 14.64
CA VAL A 11 -2.98 -4.08 13.63
C VAL A 11 -1.84 -3.28 12.99
N ILE A 12 -0.93 -2.75 13.81
CA ILE A 12 0.22 -1.99 13.33
C ILE A 12 1.12 -2.88 12.46
N ALA A 13 1.42 -4.09 12.91
CA ALA A 13 2.24 -5.03 12.16
C ALA A 13 1.59 -5.38 10.80
N HIS A 14 0.27 -5.54 10.77
CA HIS A 14 -0.46 -5.82 9.54
C HIS A 14 -0.35 -4.66 8.56
N ARG A 15 -0.52 -3.43 9.03
CA ARG A 15 -0.39 -2.22 8.20
C ARG A 15 1.01 -2.08 7.65
N LEU A 16 2.04 -2.32 8.47
CA LEU A 16 3.43 -2.22 8.05
C LEU A 16 3.77 -3.26 6.98
N ARG A 17 3.24 -4.47 7.11
CA ARG A 17 3.42 -5.51 6.09
C ARG A 17 2.75 -5.13 4.77
N ARG A 18 1.57 -4.54 4.84
CA ARG A 18 0.86 -4.09 3.64
C ARG A 18 1.62 -2.93 2.98
N GLU A 19 2.12 -2.00 3.78
CA GLU A 19 2.94 -0.90 3.29
C GLU A 19 4.22 -1.41 2.62
N GLN A 20 4.85 -2.42 3.20
CA GLN A 20 6.04 -3.03 2.61
C GLN A 20 5.72 -3.68 1.26
N LYS A 21 4.56 -4.30 1.12
CA LYS A 21 4.10 -4.84 -0.17
C LYS A 21 3.97 -3.73 -1.23
N VAL A 22 3.49 -2.55 -0.82
CA VAL A 22 3.38 -1.40 -1.72
C VAL A 22 4.77 -0.96 -2.18
N VAL A 23 5.71 -0.84 -1.25
CA VAL A 23 7.10 -0.47 -1.56
C VAL A 23 7.73 -1.50 -2.50
N ASP A 24 7.56 -2.79 -2.20
CA ASP A 24 8.10 -3.87 -3.03
C ASP A 24 7.49 -3.84 -4.44
N ALA A 25 6.20 -3.59 -4.55
CA ALA A 25 5.53 -3.49 -5.84
C ALA A 25 6.06 -2.30 -6.65
N LEU A 26 6.25 -1.15 -6.02
CA LEU A 26 6.83 0.03 -6.69
C LEU A 26 8.25 -0.25 -7.18
N ALA A 27 9.06 -0.94 -6.36
CA ALA A 27 10.41 -1.30 -6.74
C ALA A 27 10.45 -2.28 -7.90
N GLU A 28 9.54 -3.26 -7.89
CA GLU A 28 9.47 -4.31 -8.92
C GLU A 28 8.90 -3.80 -10.24
N LEU A 29 7.81 -3.04 -10.18
CA LEU A 29 7.08 -2.58 -11.37
C LEU A 29 7.62 -1.26 -11.94
N GLY A 30 8.34 -0.48 -11.12
CA GLY A 30 8.72 0.88 -11.48
C GLY A 30 7.51 1.81 -11.49
N PRO A 31 7.59 2.96 -12.20
CA PRO A 31 6.46 3.89 -12.26
C PRO A 31 5.21 3.19 -12.81
N SER A 32 4.13 3.21 -12.04
CA SER A 32 2.91 2.44 -12.36
C SER A 32 1.65 3.19 -11.94
N PRO A 33 0.56 3.08 -12.72
CA PRO A 33 -0.72 3.62 -12.30
C PRO A 33 -1.26 2.85 -11.11
N ILE A 34 -2.16 3.50 -10.36
CA ILE A 34 -2.71 2.91 -9.13
C ILE A 34 -3.44 1.58 -9.40
N GLU A 35 -4.09 1.44 -10.53
CA GLU A 35 -4.79 0.21 -10.90
C GLU A 35 -3.83 -0.97 -11.01
N ARG A 36 -2.64 -0.75 -11.54
CA ARG A 36 -1.62 -1.79 -11.65
C ARG A 36 -1.07 -2.17 -10.28
N LEU A 37 -0.82 -1.18 -9.44
CA LEU A 37 -0.38 -1.40 -8.06
C LEU A 37 -1.45 -2.15 -7.27
N LEU A 38 -2.71 -1.80 -7.46
CA LEU A 38 -3.84 -2.47 -6.82
C LEU A 38 -3.86 -3.96 -7.16
N ALA A 39 -3.74 -4.29 -8.44
CA ALA A 39 -3.73 -5.67 -8.89
C ALA A 39 -2.55 -6.46 -8.31
N ARG A 40 -1.41 -5.82 -8.11
CA ARG A 40 -0.21 -6.47 -7.57
C ARG A 40 -0.27 -6.62 -6.06
N VAL A 41 -0.60 -5.55 -5.33
CA VAL A 41 -0.58 -5.52 -3.87
C VAL A 41 -1.77 -6.27 -3.28
N TYR A 42 -2.91 -6.22 -3.94
CA TYR A 42 -4.16 -6.83 -3.47
C TYR A 42 -4.60 -8.00 -4.37
N ALA A 43 -3.62 -8.73 -4.92
CA ALA A 43 -3.89 -9.87 -5.79
C ALA A 43 -4.72 -10.96 -5.10
N ASP A 44 -4.59 -11.06 -3.78
CA ASP A 44 -5.32 -12.03 -2.95
C ASP A 44 -6.70 -11.55 -2.50
N VAL A 45 -7.09 -10.32 -2.89
CA VAL A 45 -8.37 -9.73 -2.48
C VAL A 45 -9.40 -9.88 -3.60
N PRO A 46 -10.64 -10.32 -3.29
CA PRO A 46 -11.69 -10.42 -4.31
C PRO A 46 -11.95 -9.09 -5.02
N GLU A 47 -12.27 -9.17 -6.30
CA GLU A 47 -12.50 -7.99 -7.13
C GLU A 47 -13.55 -7.05 -6.56
N ARG A 48 -14.62 -7.61 -5.96
CA ARG A 48 -15.69 -6.84 -5.32
C ARG A 48 -15.18 -5.94 -4.19
N MET A 49 -14.03 -6.27 -3.60
CA MET A 49 -13.41 -5.51 -2.51
C MET A 49 -12.37 -4.50 -3.01
N HIS A 50 -12.09 -4.48 -4.30
CA HIS A 50 -11.10 -3.58 -4.88
C HIS A 50 -11.38 -2.08 -4.63
N PRO A 51 -12.63 -1.60 -4.65
CA PRO A 51 -12.90 -0.20 -4.32
C PRO A 51 -12.44 0.18 -2.92
N VAL A 52 -12.64 -0.72 -1.94
CA VAL A 52 -12.18 -0.52 -0.57
C VAL A 52 -10.66 -0.63 -0.49
N ALA A 53 -10.10 -1.64 -1.15
CA ALA A 53 -8.65 -1.85 -1.21
C ALA A 53 -7.94 -0.65 -1.86
N LYS A 54 -8.55 -0.06 -2.88
CA LYS A 54 -8.02 1.12 -3.56
C LYS A 54 -7.89 2.31 -2.61
N ARG A 55 -8.87 2.52 -1.73
CA ARG A 55 -8.81 3.56 -0.70
C ARG A 55 -7.63 3.33 0.24
N SER A 56 -7.45 2.09 0.68
CA SER A 56 -6.36 1.70 1.56
C SER A 56 -5.01 1.89 0.87
N LEU A 57 -4.89 1.47 -0.39
CA LEU A 57 -3.69 1.65 -1.19
C LEU A 57 -3.35 3.13 -1.37
N THR A 58 -4.35 3.95 -1.67
CA THR A 58 -4.17 5.40 -1.82
C THR A 58 -3.63 6.01 -0.53
N ALA A 59 -4.16 5.60 0.63
CA ALA A 59 -3.68 6.08 1.92
C ALA A 59 -2.22 5.72 2.14
N HIS A 60 -1.80 4.50 1.80
CA HIS A 60 -0.39 4.09 1.89
C HIS A 60 0.50 4.90 0.96
N LEU A 61 0.06 5.13 -0.27
CA LEU A 61 0.82 5.91 -1.24
C LEU A 61 0.99 7.36 -0.81
N LEU A 62 -0.07 7.97 -0.29
CA LEU A 62 -0.02 9.34 0.23
C LEU A 62 0.93 9.44 1.42
N LYS A 63 0.89 8.47 2.31
CA LYS A 63 1.81 8.41 3.46
C LYS A 63 3.25 8.30 2.98
N LEU A 64 3.53 7.41 2.04
CA LEU A 64 4.87 7.25 1.48
C LEU A 64 5.35 8.53 0.81
N ARG A 65 4.46 9.23 0.10
CA ARG A 65 4.78 10.52 -0.51
C ARG A 65 5.16 11.55 0.55
N ASP A 66 4.37 11.64 1.62
CA ASP A 66 4.62 12.59 2.71
C ASP A 66 5.93 12.28 3.43
N GLU A 67 6.33 11.01 3.48
CA GLU A 67 7.61 10.59 4.06
C GLU A 67 8.78 10.75 3.09
N GLY A 68 8.53 11.19 1.87
CA GLY A 68 9.56 11.33 0.84
C GLY A 68 10.02 10.00 0.24
N ARG A 69 9.23 8.93 0.41
CA ARG A 69 9.57 7.58 -0.06
C ARG A 69 8.92 7.22 -1.39
N ALA A 70 7.93 7.99 -1.81
CA ALA A 70 7.26 7.78 -3.09
C ALA A 70 6.91 9.12 -3.74
N ASN A 71 6.79 9.11 -5.05
CA ASN A 71 6.41 10.29 -5.84
C ASN A 71 5.23 9.94 -6.73
N GLU A 72 4.31 10.88 -6.86
CA GLU A 72 3.21 10.80 -7.82
C GLU A 72 3.58 11.58 -9.07
N SER A 73 3.28 11.03 -10.23
CA SER A 73 3.51 11.69 -11.51
C SER A 73 2.31 11.47 -12.43
N ALA A 74 2.34 12.05 -13.62
CA ALA A 74 1.28 11.90 -14.63
C ALA A 74 1.10 10.42 -15.04
N THR A 75 2.14 9.60 -14.93
CA THR A 75 2.10 8.18 -15.29
C THR A 75 1.76 7.26 -14.12
N GLY A 76 1.65 7.81 -12.91
CA GLY A 76 1.31 7.03 -11.72
C GLY A 76 2.25 7.27 -10.56
N TRP A 77 2.55 6.21 -9.82
CA TRP A 77 3.38 6.28 -8.61
C TRP A 77 4.70 5.56 -8.82
N ALA A 78 5.76 6.07 -8.18
CA ALA A 78 7.09 5.48 -8.22
C ALA A 78 7.80 5.69 -6.90
N LEU A 79 8.82 4.87 -6.62
CA LEU A 79 9.67 5.09 -5.46
C LEU A 79 10.48 6.37 -5.65
N ALA A 80 10.60 7.14 -4.58
CA ALA A 80 11.50 8.29 -4.55
C ALA A 80 12.95 7.79 -4.53
N ARG A 81 13.80 8.52 -5.21
CA ARG A 81 15.24 8.24 -5.23
C ARG A 81 15.99 9.18 -4.31
#